data_fbd7344d42a77f2f5ca826100db6bb71
#
_entry.id   fbd7344d42a77f2f5ca826100db6bb71
#
_cell.length_a   1.000
_cell.length_b   1.000
_cell.length_c   1.000
_cell.angle_alpha   90.00
_cell.angle_beta   90.00
_cell.angle_gamma   90.00
#
_symmetry.space_group_name_H-M   'P 1'
#
loop_
_entity.id
_entity.type
_entity.pdbx_description
1 polymer ?
#
loop_
_entity_poly.entity_id
_entity_poly.type
_entity_poly.pdbx_seq_one_letter_code
_entity_poly.pdbx_strand_id
1 'polypeptide(L)'
;MGLTLPTTDLNDPDIPYDTYMEWFGQIAAMNANTVKVFTVMNPDFYNAFADYNEKHPENPLYLLQGIWFNETYMETVGDAFGENGKIVQAFERACTETADIIHGNSDYTSYGSIENAVYDRDISKYVAGYILGLEWQPDFVTNTNKNNAERKAYTGNYLKTENASPFEVFLAQTGDTLISYETKTYSAQTPVAFLNWSTTDSLTHSNEPFPEEDAVPVDTEHIKAKPEFYAGLFAAIDLYPYYPEFINYQPEYVDFIDFTEQSNPYRAYLRDLKKQYSVPVIAAEFGVPSSRGIAHESVMGYNQGGLTEQQQGEYTAKMAQDLAREQFAGSMVFEWQDEWFKQTWNTVKYAPEDSEKRTPNAQSAEQGYGLLSCEPGKTKSVSCPDGSLSEWDGDEPVYKDEKTRVYVKTDEGYLYLMVKLVGTASPEECHLYLPISLGGNGSIFAGREALIFSDPADFLLELNGKKETRLLTDAYNDLFYYQYAVEKLSLIHISEPTRRRGIS
;
A
#
# COMPACT_ATOMS: atom_id res chain seq x y z
N MET A 1 4.46 13.66 -10.65
CA MET A 1 4.43 12.77 -9.49
C MET A 1 3.23 13.15 -8.63
N GLY A 2 2.61 12.19 -8.05
CA GLY A 2 1.47 12.39 -7.16
C GLY A 2 1.48 11.45 -5.98
N LEU A 3 0.45 11.49 -5.18
CA LEU A 3 0.27 10.77 -3.93
C LEU A 3 -1.07 10.04 -3.94
N THR A 4 -1.08 8.81 -3.46
CA THR A 4 -2.30 8.10 -3.08
C THR A 4 -2.74 8.58 -1.71
N LEU A 5 -4.02 8.94 -1.58
CA LEU A 5 -4.61 9.34 -0.30
C LEU A 5 -5.32 8.15 0.35
N PRO A 6 -5.21 8.02 1.68
CA PRO A 6 -5.94 7.00 2.42
C PRO A 6 -7.45 7.27 2.40
N THR A 7 -8.23 6.24 2.64
CA THR A 7 -9.69 6.33 2.73
C THR A 7 -10.17 6.76 4.12
N THR A 8 -9.32 6.66 5.13
CA THR A 8 -9.64 7.03 6.52
C THR A 8 -8.48 7.78 7.15
N ASP A 9 -8.75 8.65 8.11
CA ASP A 9 -7.72 9.24 8.98
C ASP A 9 -7.46 8.34 10.18
N LEU A 10 -6.27 8.45 10.77
CA LEU A 10 -5.88 7.77 12.01
C LEU A 10 -6.78 8.13 13.20
N ASN A 11 -7.32 9.34 13.21
CA ASN A 11 -8.12 9.88 14.30
C ASN A 11 -9.61 9.83 14.02
N ASP A 12 -10.02 9.80 12.75
CA ASP A 12 -11.42 9.88 12.35
C ASP A 12 -11.65 9.02 11.10
N PRO A 13 -12.63 8.11 11.09
CA PRO A 13 -12.99 7.37 9.88
C PRO A 13 -13.46 8.29 8.75
N ASP A 14 -13.98 9.48 9.10
CA ASP A 14 -14.41 10.49 8.14
C ASP A 14 -13.44 11.67 8.17
N ILE A 15 -12.48 11.69 7.25
CA ILE A 15 -11.49 12.76 7.15
C ILE A 15 -12.18 14.10 6.93
N PRO A 16 -11.97 15.09 7.83
CA PRO A 16 -12.67 16.38 7.74
C PRO A 16 -12.05 17.31 6.69
N TYR A 17 -12.85 18.29 6.24
CA TYR A 17 -12.46 19.29 5.26
C TYR A 17 -11.12 19.99 5.55
N ASP A 18 -10.90 20.42 6.80
CA ASP A 18 -9.68 21.16 7.18
C ASP A 18 -8.42 20.28 7.04
N THR A 19 -8.52 18.99 7.34
CA THR A 19 -7.42 18.03 7.16
C THR A 19 -7.07 17.87 5.68
N TYR A 20 -8.07 17.76 4.79
CA TYR A 20 -7.80 17.73 3.35
C TYR A 20 -7.14 19.00 2.85
N MET A 21 -7.59 20.18 3.32
CA MET A 21 -6.98 21.46 2.95
C MET A 21 -5.52 21.55 3.38
N GLU A 22 -5.18 21.04 4.55
CA GLU A 22 -3.80 20.95 5.03
C GLU A 22 -2.98 20.01 4.17
N TRP A 23 -3.48 18.80 3.91
CA TRP A 23 -2.81 17.80 3.08
C TRP A 23 -2.55 18.31 1.65
N PHE A 24 -3.51 18.92 1.01
CA PHE A 24 -3.32 19.50 -0.33
C PHE A 24 -2.22 20.56 -0.35
N GLY A 25 -2.15 21.40 0.69
CA GLY A 25 -1.08 22.36 0.86
C GLY A 25 0.30 21.72 1.00
N GLN A 26 0.41 20.68 1.80
CA GLN A 26 1.66 19.94 2.03
C GLN A 26 2.08 19.16 0.76
N ILE A 27 1.15 18.49 0.09
CA ILE A 27 1.37 17.76 -1.16
C ILE A 27 1.89 18.71 -2.27
N ALA A 28 1.28 19.86 -2.43
CA ALA A 28 1.73 20.86 -3.38
C ALA A 28 3.11 21.44 -3.00
N ALA A 29 3.39 21.62 -1.72
CA ALA A 29 4.68 22.14 -1.23
C ALA A 29 5.85 21.19 -1.54
N MET A 30 5.62 19.87 -1.63
CA MET A 30 6.63 18.91 -2.08
C MET A 30 6.74 18.80 -3.63
N ASN A 31 6.08 19.69 -4.38
CA ASN A 31 5.98 19.70 -5.83
C ASN A 31 5.28 18.46 -6.45
N ALA A 32 4.46 17.79 -5.70
CA ALA A 32 3.50 16.86 -6.29
C ALA A 32 2.33 17.66 -6.89
N ASN A 33 1.77 17.17 -7.98
CA ASN A 33 0.71 17.88 -8.72
C ASN A 33 -0.55 17.04 -8.91
N THR A 34 -0.58 15.83 -8.37
CA THR A 34 -1.69 14.90 -8.56
C THR A 34 -1.96 14.16 -7.26
N VAL A 35 -3.22 13.92 -6.98
CA VAL A 35 -3.68 13.01 -5.93
C VAL A 35 -4.44 11.86 -6.57
N LYS A 36 -4.30 10.66 -6.04
CA LYS A 36 -5.08 9.47 -6.42
C LYS A 36 -5.94 9.06 -5.24
N VAL A 37 -7.15 8.67 -5.50
CA VAL A 37 -8.03 8.03 -4.53
C VAL A 37 -8.54 6.70 -5.09
N PHE A 38 -8.76 5.71 -4.23
CA PHE A 38 -9.18 4.37 -4.66
C PHE A 38 -10.64 4.32 -5.08
N THR A 39 -11.47 5.08 -4.39
CA THR A 39 -12.92 5.08 -4.55
C THR A 39 -13.48 6.48 -4.33
N VAL A 40 -14.79 6.61 -4.33
CA VAL A 40 -15.45 7.84 -3.93
C VAL A 40 -15.08 8.18 -2.49
N MET A 41 -14.69 9.41 -2.25
CA MET A 41 -14.37 9.96 -0.94
C MET A 41 -15.60 10.65 -0.34
N ASN A 42 -15.52 11.04 0.92
CA ASN A 42 -16.58 11.83 1.55
C ASN A 42 -16.75 13.22 0.87
N PRO A 43 -17.89 13.91 1.02
CA PRO A 43 -18.12 15.22 0.40
C PRO A 43 -17.09 16.28 0.75
N ASP A 44 -16.49 16.21 1.94
CA ASP A 44 -15.48 17.16 2.39
C ASP A 44 -14.21 17.12 1.53
N PHE A 45 -13.85 15.93 1.01
CA PHE A 45 -12.75 15.82 0.04
C PHE A 45 -12.99 16.67 -1.20
N TYR A 46 -14.14 16.50 -1.86
CA TYR A 46 -14.43 17.19 -3.12
C TYR A 46 -14.60 18.70 -2.90
N ASN A 47 -15.21 19.11 -1.77
CA ASN A 47 -15.32 20.50 -1.38
C ASN A 47 -13.96 21.14 -1.14
N ALA A 48 -13.11 20.49 -0.36
CA ALA A 48 -11.75 20.96 -0.09
C ALA A 48 -10.91 21.00 -1.37
N PHE A 49 -11.02 19.99 -2.24
CA PHE A 49 -10.30 19.92 -3.50
C PHE A 49 -10.68 21.05 -4.46
N ALA A 50 -11.99 21.32 -4.57
CA ALA A 50 -12.48 22.46 -5.35
C ALA A 50 -11.95 23.78 -4.81
N ASP A 51 -12.10 24.02 -3.51
CA ASP A 51 -11.69 25.27 -2.85
C ASP A 51 -10.17 25.47 -2.89
N TYR A 52 -9.39 24.39 -2.72
CA TYR A 52 -7.94 24.45 -2.86
C TYR A 52 -7.54 24.92 -4.26
N ASN A 53 -8.07 24.29 -5.29
CA ASN A 53 -7.74 24.59 -6.68
C ASN A 53 -8.25 25.99 -7.12
N GLU A 54 -9.38 26.43 -6.62
CA GLU A 54 -9.87 27.79 -6.85
C GLU A 54 -8.96 28.86 -6.24
N LYS A 55 -8.34 28.58 -5.09
CA LYS A 55 -7.36 29.44 -4.43
C LYS A 55 -5.97 29.40 -5.08
N HIS A 56 -5.64 28.34 -5.81
CA HIS A 56 -4.33 28.12 -6.42
C HIS A 56 -4.41 27.86 -7.94
N PRO A 57 -5.04 28.75 -8.73
CA PRO A 57 -5.31 28.52 -10.15
C PRO A 57 -4.04 28.38 -11.00
N GLU A 58 -2.92 28.95 -10.54
CA GLU A 58 -1.61 28.85 -11.24
C GLU A 58 -0.87 27.54 -11.00
N ASN A 59 -1.27 26.81 -9.97
CA ASN A 59 -0.65 25.52 -9.61
C ASN A 59 -1.70 24.56 -9.01
N PRO A 60 -2.72 24.17 -9.79
CA PRO A 60 -3.76 23.28 -9.30
C PRO A 60 -3.25 21.87 -9.08
N LEU A 61 -3.88 21.15 -8.18
CA LEU A 61 -3.75 19.69 -8.06
C LEU A 61 -4.73 19.00 -9.03
N TYR A 62 -4.32 17.91 -9.61
CA TYR A 62 -5.15 17.06 -10.45
C TYR A 62 -5.57 15.80 -9.70
N LEU A 63 -6.71 15.23 -10.06
CA LEU A 63 -7.26 14.03 -9.45
C LEU A 63 -7.19 12.85 -10.43
N LEU A 64 -6.69 11.72 -9.96
CA LEU A 64 -6.93 10.39 -10.52
C LEU A 64 -8.00 9.73 -9.64
N GLN A 65 -9.22 9.65 -10.17
CA GLN A 65 -10.35 9.09 -9.45
C GLN A 65 -10.44 7.60 -9.68
N GLY A 66 -10.20 6.82 -8.64
CA GLY A 66 -10.44 5.38 -8.65
C GLY A 66 -11.94 5.05 -8.60
N ILE A 67 -12.31 3.99 -9.28
CA ILE A 67 -13.64 3.40 -9.20
C ILE A 67 -13.45 1.95 -8.79
N TRP A 68 -13.51 1.75 -7.49
CA TRP A 68 -13.31 0.46 -6.86
C TRP A 68 -14.63 -0.27 -6.65
N PHE A 69 -14.54 -1.57 -6.55
CA PHE A 69 -15.68 -2.43 -6.33
C PHE A 69 -15.46 -3.32 -5.11
N ASN A 70 -16.53 -3.76 -4.46
CA ASN A 70 -16.45 -4.58 -3.24
C ASN A 70 -15.76 -5.93 -3.52
N GLU A 71 -14.53 -6.07 -3.05
CA GLU A 71 -13.66 -7.22 -3.26
C GLU A 71 -14.25 -8.50 -2.63
N THR A 72 -14.73 -8.42 -1.40
CA THR A 72 -15.36 -9.58 -0.73
C THR A 72 -16.54 -10.14 -1.52
N TYR A 73 -17.31 -9.26 -2.14
CA TYR A 73 -18.42 -9.70 -2.99
C TYR A 73 -17.92 -10.38 -4.27
N MET A 74 -16.88 -9.86 -4.89
CA MET A 74 -16.27 -10.48 -6.07
C MET A 74 -15.69 -11.86 -5.75
N GLU A 75 -14.94 -11.99 -4.65
CA GLU A 75 -14.41 -13.27 -4.19
C GLU A 75 -15.52 -14.29 -3.93
N THR A 76 -16.62 -13.85 -3.33
CA THR A 76 -17.78 -14.73 -3.05
C THR A 76 -18.43 -15.25 -4.33
N VAL A 77 -18.56 -14.39 -5.34
CA VAL A 77 -19.16 -14.76 -6.66
C VAL A 77 -18.15 -15.49 -7.52
N GLY A 78 -16.88 -15.09 -7.49
CA GLY A 78 -15.75 -15.74 -8.15
C GLY A 78 -15.73 -15.66 -9.69
N ASP A 79 -16.60 -14.86 -10.31
CA ASP A 79 -16.73 -14.72 -11.76
C ASP A 79 -17.41 -13.38 -12.10
N ALA A 80 -16.80 -12.56 -12.97
CA ALA A 80 -17.30 -11.24 -13.33
C ALA A 80 -18.71 -11.25 -13.91
N PHE A 81 -19.09 -12.29 -14.64
CA PHE A 81 -20.43 -12.47 -15.23
C PHE A 81 -21.34 -13.38 -14.41
N GLY A 82 -20.86 -13.87 -13.28
CA GLY A 82 -21.61 -14.73 -12.36
C GLY A 82 -22.89 -14.07 -11.82
N GLU A 83 -23.76 -14.89 -11.23
CA GLU A 83 -25.03 -14.44 -10.64
C GLU A 83 -25.88 -13.56 -11.56
N ASN A 84 -25.98 -13.92 -12.84
CA ASN A 84 -26.69 -13.16 -13.89
C ASN A 84 -26.11 -11.75 -14.14
N GLY A 85 -24.80 -11.56 -13.98
CA GLY A 85 -24.11 -10.31 -14.27
C GLY A 85 -24.27 -9.24 -13.18
N LYS A 86 -24.52 -9.64 -11.95
CA LYS A 86 -24.65 -8.68 -10.84
C LYS A 86 -23.37 -7.87 -10.59
N ILE A 87 -22.18 -8.49 -10.77
CA ILE A 87 -20.90 -7.78 -10.63
C ILE A 87 -20.78 -6.71 -11.70
N VAL A 88 -21.05 -7.06 -12.98
CA VAL A 88 -21.09 -6.09 -14.09
C VAL A 88 -22.01 -4.92 -13.74
N GLN A 89 -23.27 -5.21 -13.37
CA GLN A 89 -24.27 -4.18 -13.06
C GLN A 89 -23.86 -3.28 -11.89
N ALA A 90 -23.26 -3.85 -10.86
CA ALA A 90 -22.82 -3.07 -9.70
C ALA A 90 -21.62 -2.18 -10.06
N PHE A 91 -20.68 -2.69 -10.86
CA PHE A 91 -19.54 -1.89 -11.30
C PHE A 91 -19.94 -0.79 -12.29
N GLU A 92 -20.82 -1.09 -13.24
CA GLU A 92 -21.40 -0.08 -14.14
C GLU A 92 -22.16 1.02 -13.37
N ARG A 93 -22.86 0.66 -12.30
CA ARG A 93 -23.49 1.64 -11.40
C ARG A 93 -22.46 2.50 -10.69
N ALA A 94 -21.41 1.90 -10.11
CA ALA A 94 -20.35 2.66 -9.47
C ALA A 94 -19.70 3.65 -10.44
N CYS A 95 -19.51 3.27 -11.70
CA CYS A 95 -19.01 4.17 -12.74
C CYS A 95 -19.91 5.39 -12.97
N THR A 96 -21.23 5.18 -13.10
CA THR A 96 -22.18 6.28 -13.35
C THR A 96 -22.32 7.19 -12.14
N GLU A 97 -22.39 6.63 -10.94
CA GLU A 97 -22.44 7.37 -9.68
C GLU A 97 -21.17 8.21 -9.46
N THR A 98 -20.00 7.67 -9.75
CA THR A 98 -18.74 8.43 -9.67
C THR A 98 -18.71 9.59 -10.66
N ALA A 99 -19.20 9.40 -11.89
CA ALA A 99 -19.31 10.49 -12.85
C ALA A 99 -20.24 11.61 -12.34
N ASP A 100 -21.38 11.26 -11.76
CA ASP A 100 -22.29 12.26 -11.16
C ASP A 100 -21.62 13.04 -10.02
N ILE A 101 -20.87 12.37 -9.17
CA ILE A 101 -20.13 12.99 -8.05
C ILE A 101 -19.07 13.97 -8.60
N ILE A 102 -18.29 13.56 -9.59
CA ILE A 102 -17.23 14.39 -10.19
C ILE A 102 -17.82 15.67 -10.83
N HIS A 103 -19.00 15.57 -11.41
CA HIS A 103 -19.72 16.71 -12.01
C HIS A 103 -20.60 17.48 -11.02
N GLY A 104 -20.54 17.16 -9.72
CA GLY A 104 -21.29 17.87 -8.68
C GLY A 104 -22.81 17.71 -8.82
N ASN A 105 -23.27 16.56 -9.23
CA ASN A 105 -24.67 16.28 -9.51
C ASN A 105 -25.15 14.98 -8.84
N SER A 106 -24.82 14.80 -7.56
CA SER A 106 -25.21 13.60 -6.83
C SER A 106 -25.76 13.92 -5.44
N ASP A 107 -27.01 13.52 -5.22
CA ASP A 107 -27.64 13.43 -3.91
C ASP A 107 -27.52 12.00 -3.39
N TYR A 108 -26.33 11.60 -2.98
CA TYR A 108 -26.11 10.26 -2.47
C TYR A 108 -26.71 10.15 -1.07
N THR A 109 -27.65 9.24 -0.87
CA THR A 109 -28.37 9.11 0.41
C THR A 109 -27.59 8.34 1.48
N SER A 110 -26.53 7.63 1.09
CA SER A 110 -25.64 6.97 2.05
C SER A 110 -24.26 6.74 1.43
N TYR A 111 -23.23 7.33 2.01
CA TYR A 111 -21.84 7.00 1.74
C TYR A 111 -21.21 6.51 3.05
N GLY A 112 -20.90 5.22 3.14
CA GLY A 112 -20.35 4.64 4.37
C GLY A 112 -21.22 4.92 5.59
N SER A 113 -20.66 5.66 6.56
CA SER A 113 -21.35 6.14 7.76
C SER A 113 -22.09 7.48 7.57
N ILE A 114 -21.90 8.17 6.42
CA ILE A 114 -22.47 9.48 6.17
C ILE A 114 -23.89 9.32 5.61
N GLU A 115 -24.90 9.64 6.41
CA GLU A 115 -26.27 9.76 5.94
C GLU A 115 -26.46 11.10 5.19
N ASN A 116 -27.12 11.06 4.04
CA ASN A 116 -27.42 12.22 3.20
C ASN A 116 -26.16 12.96 2.65
N ALA A 117 -25.16 12.22 2.21
CA ALA A 117 -24.00 12.80 1.53
C ALA A 117 -24.46 13.51 0.24
N VAL A 118 -24.07 14.77 0.09
CA VAL A 118 -24.38 15.61 -1.08
C VAL A 118 -23.08 16.03 -1.75
N TYR A 119 -23.00 15.82 -3.08
CA TYR A 119 -21.86 16.19 -3.90
C TYR A 119 -22.36 17.23 -4.93
N ASP A 120 -22.15 18.51 -4.64
CA ASP A 120 -22.64 19.66 -5.43
C ASP A 120 -21.52 20.52 -6.05
N ARG A 121 -20.26 20.07 -5.93
CA ARG A 121 -19.11 20.79 -6.49
C ARG A 121 -18.60 20.07 -7.74
N ASP A 122 -18.70 20.74 -8.89
CA ASP A 122 -18.11 20.27 -10.14
C ASP A 122 -16.59 20.46 -10.13
N ILE A 123 -15.86 19.34 -10.06
CA ILE A 123 -14.40 19.31 -10.13
C ILE A 123 -13.87 18.68 -11.43
N SER A 124 -14.74 18.37 -12.38
CA SER A 124 -14.42 17.63 -13.60
C SER A 124 -13.21 18.20 -14.37
N LYS A 125 -13.04 19.52 -14.38
CA LYS A 125 -11.90 20.19 -15.03
C LYS A 125 -10.54 19.89 -14.39
N TYR A 126 -10.53 19.32 -13.18
CA TYR A 126 -9.31 18.94 -12.48
C TYR A 126 -9.08 17.43 -12.46
N VAL A 127 -9.99 16.63 -13.03
CA VAL A 127 -9.84 15.18 -13.11
C VAL A 127 -8.95 14.82 -14.29
N ALA A 128 -7.77 14.26 -13.99
CA ALA A 128 -6.80 13.82 -14.99
C ALA A 128 -7.18 12.47 -15.63
N GLY A 129 -7.94 11.65 -14.92
CA GLY A 129 -8.40 10.36 -15.42
C GLY A 129 -9.20 9.56 -14.39
N TYR A 130 -9.97 8.60 -14.90
CA TYR A 130 -10.58 7.55 -14.10
C TYR A 130 -9.72 6.30 -14.14
N ILE A 131 -9.58 5.62 -13.00
CA ILE A 131 -8.91 4.32 -12.88
C ILE A 131 -9.95 3.30 -12.41
N LEU A 132 -10.31 2.36 -13.28
CA LEU A 132 -11.35 1.38 -13.03
C LEU A 132 -10.73 0.07 -12.53
N GLY A 133 -11.24 -0.42 -11.42
CA GLY A 133 -10.87 -1.72 -10.88
C GLY A 133 -9.93 -1.66 -9.70
N LEU A 134 -9.29 -2.78 -9.45
CA LEU A 134 -8.44 -3.04 -8.30
C LEU A 134 -7.29 -3.98 -8.72
N GLU A 135 -6.47 -4.42 -7.80
CA GLU A 135 -5.52 -5.51 -7.98
C GLU A 135 -6.29 -6.83 -8.17
N TRP A 136 -6.49 -7.20 -9.44
CA TRP A 136 -7.34 -8.34 -9.78
C TRP A 136 -6.71 -9.66 -9.34
N GLN A 137 -7.43 -10.41 -8.52
CA GLN A 137 -6.97 -11.72 -8.09
C GLN A 137 -6.87 -12.68 -9.29
N PRO A 138 -5.73 -13.37 -9.51
CA PRO A 138 -5.56 -14.30 -10.64
C PRO A 138 -6.65 -15.37 -10.73
N ASP A 139 -7.11 -15.89 -9.59
CA ASP A 139 -8.19 -16.87 -9.55
C ASP A 139 -9.51 -16.31 -10.08
N PHE A 140 -9.85 -15.06 -9.76
CA PHE A 140 -11.06 -14.40 -10.26
C PHE A 140 -11.00 -14.20 -11.78
N VAL A 141 -9.85 -13.76 -12.29
CA VAL A 141 -9.61 -13.60 -13.75
C VAL A 141 -9.69 -14.95 -14.46
N THR A 142 -9.01 -15.96 -13.92
CA THR A 142 -8.99 -17.32 -14.47
C THR A 142 -10.39 -17.94 -14.51
N ASN A 143 -11.16 -17.82 -13.43
CA ASN A 143 -12.50 -18.34 -13.35
C ASN A 143 -13.44 -17.61 -14.33
N THR A 144 -13.35 -16.28 -14.42
CA THR A 144 -14.11 -15.50 -15.39
C THR A 144 -13.82 -15.96 -16.81
N ASN A 145 -12.54 -16.11 -17.17
CA ASN A 145 -12.12 -16.55 -18.48
C ASN A 145 -12.61 -17.97 -18.83
N LYS A 146 -12.53 -18.87 -17.87
CA LYS A 146 -12.94 -20.26 -18.03
C LYS A 146 -14.45 -20.41 -18.17
N ASN A 147 -15.20 -19.73 -17.32
CA ASN A 147 -16.66 -19.88 -17.27
C ASN A 147 -17.38 -19.18 -18.41
N ASN A 148 -16.71 -18.22 -19.07
CA ASN A 148 -17.31 -17.38 -20.13
C ASN A 148 -16.50 -17.43 -21.43
N ALA A 149 -15.93 -18.57 -21.77
CA ALA A 149 -15.01 -18.75 -22.91
C ALA A 149 -15.59 -18.34 -24.28
N GLU A 150 -16.89 -18.19 -24.40
CA GLU A 150 -17.58 -17.70 -25.61
C GLU A 150 -17.50 -16.17 -25.75
N ARG A 151 -17.25 -15.42 -24.67
CA ARG A 151 -17.20 -13.95 -24.69
C ARG A 151 -15.79 -13.47 -25.10
N LYS A 152 -15.56 -13.38 -26.41
CA LYS A 152 -14.24 -13.06 -26.97
C LYS A 152 -14.15 -11.69 -27.61
N ALA A 153 -15.24 -10.95 -27.67
CA ALA A 153 -15.28 -9.65 -28.31
C ALA A 153 -16.34 -8.74 -27.68
N TYR A 154 -16.02 -7.47 -27.65
CA TYR A 154 -16.94 -6.40 -27.30
C TYR A 154 -16.83 -5.28 -28.33
N THR A 155 -17.97 -4.67 -28.68
CA THR A 155 -18.01 -3.47 -29.51
C THR A 155 -19.09 -2.55 -28.96
N GLY A 156 -18.66 -1.56 -28.19
CA GLY A 156 -19.51 -0.53 -27.62
C GLY A 156 -19.53 0.76 -28.43
N ASN A 157 -19.95 1.84 -27.80
CA ASN A 157 -20.00 3.16 -28.41
C ASN A 157 -18.59 3.76 -28.58
N TYR A 158 -17.75 3.63 -27.56
CA TYR A 158 -16.45 4.29 -27.41
C TYR A 158 -15.28 3.30 -27.34
N LEU A 159 -15.54 2.08 -26.87
CA LEU A 159 -14.53 1.02 -26.76
C LEU A 159 -14.88 -0.17 -27.61
N LYS A 160 -13.86 -0.90 -28.04
CA LYS A 160 -13.94 -2.22 -28.64
C LYS A 160 -12.80 -3.08 -28.15
N THR A 161 -12.92 -4.39 -28.30
CA THR A 161 -11.82 -5.31 -27.99
C THR A 161 -11.26 -5.98 -29.23
N GLU A 162 -9.96 -6.31 -29.17
CA GLU A 162 -9.25 -7.08 -30.20
C GLU A 162 -8.43 -8.18 -29.50
N ASN A 163 -8.64 -9.44 -29.85
CA ASN A 163 -7.99 -10.61 -29.24
C ASN A 163 -8.23 -10.79 -27.72
N ALA A 164 -9.30 -10.23 -27.19
CA ALA A 164 -9.54 -10.14 -25.77
C ALA A 164 -9.96 -11.46 -25.13
N SER A 165 -9.58 -11.63 -23.87
CA SER A 165 -10.15 -12.61 -22.95
C SER A 165 -11.56 -12.18 -22.49
N PRO A 166 -12.36 -13.10 -21.94
CA PRO A 166 -13.64 -12.73 -21.32
C PRO A 166 -13.53 -11.69 -20.22
N PHE A 167 -12.45 -11.70 -19.44
CA PHE A 167 -12.22 -10.72 -18.41
C PHE A 167 -11.95 -9.32 -18.99
N GLU A 168 -11.16 -9.23 -20.05
CA GLU A 168 -10.92 -7.96 -20.75
C GLU A 168 -12.18 -7.44 -21.46
N VAL A 169 -13.08 -8.33 -21.89
CA VAL A 169 -14.43 -7.96 -22.36
C VAL A 169 -15.25 -7.32 -21.26
N PHE A 170 -15.19 -7.86 -20.03
CA PHE A 170 -15.83 -7.27 -18.85
C PHE A 170 -15.31 -5.85 -18.58
N LEU A 171 -13.99 -5.66 -18.57
CA LEU A 171 -13.39 -4.34 -18.39
C LEU A 171 -13.82 -3.35 -19.47
N ALA A 172 -13.75 -3.77 -20.74
CA ALA A 172 -14.16 -2.93 -21.86
C ALA A 172 -15.64 -2.51 -21.79
N GLN A 173 -16.54 -3.42 -21.41
CA GLN A 173 -17.96 -3.13 -21.23
C GLN A 173 -18.18 -2.08 -20.14
N THR A 174 -17.52 -2.24 -19.00
CA THR A 174 -17.64 -1.34 -17.86
C THR A 174 -17.12 0.07 -18.19
N GLY A 175 -15.92 0.14 -18.83
CA GLY A 175 -15.33 1.40 -19.28
C GLY A 175 -16.19 2.10 -20.33
N ASP A 176 -16.74 1.37 -21.28
CA ASP A 176 -17.64 1.95 -22.31
C ASP A 176 -18.91 2.54 -21.68
N THR A 177 -19.43 1.91 -20.62
CA THR A 177 -20.59 2.43 -19.87
C THR A 177 -20.28 3.76 -19.22
N LEU A 178 -19.12 3.89 -18.55
CA LEU A 178 -18.67 5.16 -17.95
C LEU A 178 -18.57 6.27 -19.00
N ILE A 179 -17.83 6.01 -20.08
CA ILE A 179 -17.59 7.00 -21.14
C ILE A 179 -18.91 7.39 -21.82
N SER A 180 -19.79 6.42 -22.07
CA SER A 180 -21.11 6.65 -22.68
C SER A 180 -21.99 7.51 -21.77
N TYR A 181 -21.97 7.25 -20.49
CA TYR A 181 -22.75 8.00 -19.51
C TYR A 181 -22.27 9.44 -19.39
N GLU A 182 -20.96 9.64 -19.16
CA GLU A 182 -20.35 10.96 -19.02
C GLU A 182 -20.56 11.81 -20.28
N THR A 183 -20.32 11.22 -21.46
CA THR A 183 -20.54 11.93 -22.75
C THR A 183 -21.97 12.34 -22.94
N LYS A 184 -22.92 11.44 -22.65
CA LYS A 184 -24.35 11.70 -22.86
C LYS A 184 -24.92 12.70 -21.86
N THR A 185 -24.51 12.60 -20.59
CA THR A 185 -25.08 13.36 -19.49
C THR A 185 -24.43 14.74 -19.38
N TYR A 186 -23.11 14.80 -19.50
CA TYR A 186 -22.31 16.00 -19.22
C TYR A 186 -21.65 16.60 -20.46
N SER A 187 -21.75 15.94 -21.62
CA SER A 187 -21.05 16.36 -22.85
C SER A 187 -19.53 16.49 -22.65
N ALA A 188 -18.98 15.67 -21.77
CA ALA A 188 -17.59 15.61 -21.40
C ALA A 188 -17.02 14.21 -21.63
N GLN A 189 -15.70 14.10 -21.73
CA GLN A 189 -14.99 12.83 -21.72
C GLN A 189 -13.70 12.99 -20.93
N THR A 190 -13.48 12.08 -20.00
CA THR A 190 -12.28 11.99 -19.16
C THR A 190 -11.46 10.78 -19.59
N PRO A 191 -10.11 10.83 -19.62
CA PRO A 191 -9.27 9.66 -19.89
C PRO A 191 -9.58 8.50 -18.94
N VAL A 192 -9.50 7.27 -19.45
CA VAL A 192 -9.82 6.06 -18.67
C VAL A 192 -8.65 5.10 -18.68
N ALA A 193 -8.37 4.50 -17.53
CA ALA A 193 -7.49 3.35 -17.37
C ALA A 193 -8.22 2.21 -16.66
N PHE A 194 -7.73 1.00 -16.91
CA PHE A 194 -8.07 -0.18 -16.12
C PHE A 194 -6.89 -0.50 -15.23
N LEU A 195 -7.12 -0.59 -13.92
CA LEU A 195 -6.04 -0.90 -12.99
C LEU A 195 -5.53 -2.32 -13.25
N ASN A 196 -4.23 -2.47 -13.20
CA ASN A 196 -3.56 -3.74 -13.26
C ASN A 196 -2.42 -3.76 -12.22
N TRP A 197 -1.79 -4.89 -12.04
CA TRP A 197 -0.64 -5.06 -11.15
C TRP A 197 0.27 -6.18 -11.66
N SER A 198 1.42 -6.34 -11.02
CA SER A 198 2.46 -7.25 -11.52
C SER A 198 2.05 -8.73 -11.57
N THR A 199 1.06 -9.17 -10.76
CA THR A 199 0.56 -10.57 -10.73
C THR A 199 -0.28 -10.94 -11.94
N THR A 200 -0.85 -9.94 -12.63
CA THR A 200 -1.69 -10.15 -13.82
C THR A 200 -1.24 -9.28 -14.99
N ASP A 201 0.03 -8.88 -15.01
CA ASP A 201 0.57 -8.12 -16.15
C ASP A 201 0.60 -8.96 -17.44
N SER A 202 0.95 -8.34 -18.56
CA SER A 202 0.95 -9.01 -19.87
C SER A 202 2.26 -9.73 -20.20
N LEU A 203 3.24 -9.70 -19.28
CA LEU A 203 4.51 -10.43 -19.43
C LEU A 203 4.35 -11.89 -18.96
N THR A 204 5.36 -12.67 -19.21
CA THR A 204 5.46 -14.05 -18.71
C THR A 204 6.71 -14.18 -17.87
N HIS A 205 6.55 -14.59 -16.63
CA HIS A 205 7.62 -14.67 -15.67
C HIS A 205 7.97 -16.13 -15.36
N SER A 206 8.78 -16.75 -16.23
CA SER A 206 9.10 -18.19 -16.13
C SER A 206 9.85 -18.58 -14.85
N ASN A 207 10.38 -17.61 -14.13
CA ASN A 207 11.12 -17.79 -12.87
C ASN A 207 10.30 -17.39 -11.64
N GLU A 208 8.97 -17.14 -11.81
CA GLU A 208 8.10 -16.98 -10.65
C GLU A 208 8.02 -18.30 -9.88
N PRO A 209 8.46 -18.33 -8.59
CA PRO A 209 8.44 -19.55 -7.79
C PRO A 209 7.03 -20.00 -7.38
N PHE A 210 6.04 -19.10 -7.47
CA PHE A 210 4.64 -19.33 -7.14
C PHE A 210 3.77 -19.18 -8.39
N PRO A 211 3.57 -20.25 -9.19
CA PRO A 211 2.88 -20.15 -10.48
C PRO A 211 1.46 -19.58 -10.42
N GLU A 212 0.82 -19.59 -9.26
CA GLU A 212 -0.47 -18.96 -9.01
C GLU A 212 -0.41 -17.43 -9.06
N GLU A 213 0.76 -16.83 -8.85
CA GLU A 213 0.98 -15.39 -8.87
C GLU A 213 1.33 -14.83 -10.26
N ASP A 214 1.52 -15.71 -11.24
CA ASP A 214 1.70 -15.40 -12.68
C ASP A 214 0.80 -16.31 -13.54
N ALA A 215 -0.41 -16.59 -13.04
CA ALA A 215 -1.27 -17.63 -13.63
C ALA A 215 -2.05 -17.16 -14.87
N VAL A 216 -2.34 -15.88 -14.99
CA VAL A 216 -3.20 -15.34 -16.05
C VAL A 216 -2.91 -13.87 -16.34
N PRO A 217 -2.65 -13.50 -17.60
CA PRO A 217 -2.49 -12.10 -17.97
C PRO A 217 -3.83 -11.37 -18.10
N VAL A 218 -3.82 -10.08 -17.82
CA VAL A 218 -4.81 -9.08 -18.19
C VAL A 218 -4.12 -8.05 -19.08
N ASP A 219 -4.27 -8.18 -20.39
CA ASP A 219 -3.68 -7.27 -21.35
C ASP A 219 -4.66 -6.17 -21.74
N THR A 220 -4.53 -5.02 -21.07
CA THR A 220 -5.41 -3.87 -21.37
C THR A 220 -5.17 -3.26 -22.76
N GLU A 221 -4.08 -3.62 -23.46
CA GLU A 221 -3.89 -3.28 -24.86
C GLU A 221 -4.88 -3.99 -25.80
N HIS A 222 -5.54 -5.06 -25.35
CA HIS A 222 -6.65 -5.66 -26.09
C HIS A 222 -7.91 -4.77 -26.12
N ILE A 223 -7.99 -3.77 -25.23
CA ILE A 223 -9.10 -2.79 -25.20
C ILE A 223 -8.68 -1.57 -26.02
N LYS A 224 -9.42 -1.28 -27.07
CA LYS A 224 -9.11 -0.20 -28.01
C LYS A 224 -10.13 0.92 -27.95
N ALA A 225 -9.64 2.14 -27.85
CA ALA A 225 -10.46 3.35 -28.01
C ALA A 225 -10.92 3.48 -29.47
N LYS A 226 -12.18 3.80 -29.68
CA LYS A 226 -12.72 4.21 -30.98
C LYS A 226 -12.47 5.70 -31.22
N PRO A 227 -12.50 6.19 -32.46
CA PRO A 227 -12.26 7.60 -32.75
C PRO A 227 -13.19 8.58 -32.01
N GLU A 228 -14.38 8.12 -31.63
CA GLU A 228 -15.38 8.88 -30.88
C GLU A 228 -14.96 9.12 -29.40
N PHE A 229 -14.01 8.33 -28.86
CA PHE A 229 -13.41 8.55 -27.57
C PHE A 229 -12.13 9.36 -27.68
N TYR A 230 -12.29 10.68 -27.76
CA TYR A 230 -11.17 11.60 -27.98
C TYR A 230 -10.27 11.80 -26.75
N ALA A 231 -10.79 11.58 -25.52
CA ALA A 231 -10.00 11.65 -24.30
C ALA A 231 -8.96 10.50 -24.21
N GLY A 232 -9.30 9.32 -24.72
CA GLY A 232 -8.38 8.21 -24.90
C GLY A 232 -8.16 7.37 -23.65
N LEU A 233 -7.35 6.33 -23.83
CA LEU A 233 -6.96 5.38 -22.79
C LEU A 233 -5.53 5.67 -22.30
N PHE A 234 -5.27 5.31 -21.05
CA PHE A 234 -3.93 5.17 -20.48
C PHE A 234 -3.85 3.86 -19.67
N ALA A 235 -2.66 3.41 -19.33
CA ALA A 235 -2.46 2.25 -18.48
C ALA A 235 -2.09 2.69 -17.05
N ALA A 236 -2.66 2.03 -16.07
CA ALA A 236 -2.43 2.27 -14.65
C ALA A 236 -2.04 0.95 -13.98
N ILE A 237 -0.86 0.88 -13.35
CA ILE A 237 -0.29 -0.37 -12.86
C ILE A 237 0.34 -0.13 -11.49
N ASP A 238 0.03 -1.00 -10.53
CA ASP A 238 0.67 -1.01 -9.22
C ASP A 238 1.98 -1.80 -9.29
N LEU A 239 3.07 -1.17 -8.88
CA LEU A 239 4.44 -1.59 -9.18
C LEU A 239 5.31 -1.55 -7.93
N TYR A 240 5.45 -2.71 -7.29
CA TYR A 240 6.28 -2.87 -6.09
C TYR A 240 7.56 -3.66 -6.38
N PRO A 241 8.70 -3.35 -5.72
CA PRO A 241 10.01 -3.93 -6.04
C PRO A 241 10.28 -5.28 -5.38
N TYR A 242 9.34 -5.81 -4.62
CA TYR A 242 9.49 -6.99 -3.78
C TYR A 242 8.45 -8.08 -4.07
N TYR A 243 7.40 -7.78 -4.82
CA TYR A 243 6.29 -8.69 -5.10
C TYR A 243 5.68 -8.43 -6.49
N PRO A 244 5.35 -9.48 -7.27
CA PRO A 244 5.66 -10.91 -7.05
C PRO A 244 7.16 -11.22 -7.05
N GLU A 245 7.51 -12.44 -6.63
CA GLU A 245 8.89 -12.86 -6.40
C GLU A 245 9.74 -12.97 -7.67
N PHE A 246 9.17 -13.07 -8.87
CA PHE A 246 9.92 -13.14 -10.13
C PHE A 246 10.96 -12.01 -10.26
N ILE A 247 10.70 -10.84 -9.69
CA ILE A 247 11.64 -9.72 -9.71
C ILE A 247 12.99 -10.10 -9.10
N ASN A 248 12.97 -11.00 -8.10
CA ASN A 248 14.15 -11.50 -7.42
C ASN A 248 14.82 -12.70 -8.11
N TYR A 249 14.11 -13.39 -9.02
CA TYR A 249 14.55 -14.68 -9.58
C TYR A 249 14.70 -14.68 -11.11
N GLN A 250 14.16 -13.71 -11.82
CA GLN A 250 14.28 -13.61 -13.26
C GLN A 250 15.70 -13.14 -13.62
N PRO A 251 16.54 -13.96 -14.29
CA PRO A 251 17.94 -13.61 -14.54
C PRO A 251 18.10 -12.32 -15.33
N GLU A 252 17.20 -12.06 -16.29
CA GLU A 252 17.22 -10.86 -17.12
C GLU A 252 17.01 -9.57 -16.28
N TYR A 253 16.35 -9.68 -15.12
CA TYR A 253 16.17 -8.58 -14.21
C TYR A 253 17.29 -8.50 -13.19
N VAL A 254 17.65 -9.61 -12.56
CA VAL A 254 18.68 -9.64 -11.50
C VAL A 254 20.06 -9.28 -12.06
N ASP A 255 20.39 -9.71 -13.28
CA ASP A 255 21.67 -9.43 -13.93
C ASP A 255 21.72 -8.03 -14.57
N PHE A 256 20.60 -7.27 -14.56
CA PHE A 256 20.58 -5.94 -15.12
C PHE A 256 21.34 -4.95 -14.23
N ILE A 257 22.41 -4.37 -14.80
CA ILE A 257 23.21 -3.33 -14.14
C ILE A 257 22.79 -1.97 -14.66
N ASP A 258 22.38 -1.10 -13.76
CA ASP A 258 21.99 0.27 -14.09
C ASP A 258 23.22 1.21 -14.23
N PHE A 259 22.97 2.48 -14.50
CA PHE A 259 24.03 3.50 -14.67
C PHE A 259 24.80 3.82 -13.37
N THR A 260 24.34 3.32 -12.21
CA THR A 260 25.07 3.42 -10.92
C THR A 260 26.01 2.24 -10.71
N GLU A 261 26.16 1.39 -11.71
CA GLU A 261 26.95 0.14 -11.66
C GLU A 261 26.43 -0.86 -10.62
N GLN A 262 25.14 -0.77 -10.28
CA GLN A 262 24.46 -1.69 -9.36
C GLN A 262 23.37 -2.48 -10.09
N SER A 263 23.10 -3.69 -9.60
CA SER A 263 21.93 -4.46 -10.03
C SER A 263 20.65 -3.71 -9.70
N ASN A 264 19.75 -3.60 -10.68
CA ASN A 264 18.45 -2.93 -10.52
C ASN A 264 17.33 -3.74 -11.21
N PRO A 265 16.92 -4.88 -10.65
CA PRO A 265 15.84 -5.71 -11.16
C PRO A 265 14.53 -4.95 -11.37
N TYR A 266 14.17 -4.08 -10.44
CA TYR A 266 12.96 -3.28 -10.53
C TYR A 266 12.94 -2.43 -11.82
N ARG A 267 14.01 -1.72 -12.10
CA ARG A 267 14.11 -0.91 -13.32
C ARG A 267 14.11 -1.75 -14.59
N ALA A 268 14.72 -2.94 -14.56
CA ALA A 268 14.69 -3.86 -15.70
C ALA A 268 13.26 -4.31 -16.01
N TYR A 269 12.50 -4.68 -14.99
CA TYR A 269 11.09 -5.02 -15.10
C TYR A 269 10.26 -3.83 -15.63
N LEU A 270 10.39 -2.64 -15.06
CA LEU A 270 9.72 -1.42 -15.54
C LEU A 270 9.92 -1.19 -17.03
N ARG A 271 11.16 -1.39 -17.52
CA ARG A 271 11.51 -1.25 -18.93
C ARG A 271 10.79 -2.26 -19.83
N ASP A 272 10.70 -3.51 -19.40
CA ASP A 272 10.05 -4.54 -20.18
C ASP A 272 8.54 -4.38 -20.18
N LEU A 273 7.98 -4.07 -19.04
CA LEU A 273 6.56 -3.77 -18.90
C LEU A 273 6.15 -2.57 -19.77
N LYS A 274 6.92 -1.48 -19.71
CA LYS A 274 6.64 -0.28 -20.52
C LYS A 274 6.57 -0.55 -22.02
N LYS A 275 7.34 -1.50 -22.53
CA LYS A 275 7.33 -1.87 -23.97
C LYS A 275 6.03 -2.55 -24.41
N GLN A 276 5.27 -3.11 -23.50
CA GLN A 276 3.99 -3.78 -23.81
C GLN A 276 2.90 -2.78 -24.19
N TYR A 277 3.03 -1.52 -23.75
CA TYR A 277 1.98 -0.51 -23.87
C TYR A 277 2.25 0.50 -24.97
N SER A 278 1.25 0.71 -25.82
CA SER A 278 1.22 1.75 -26.84
C SER A 278 0.63 3.08 -26.33
N VAL A 279 -0.10 3.03 -25.22
CA VAL A 279 -0.70 4.18 -24.54
C VAL A 279 0.24 4.74 -23.44
N PRO A 280 -0.02 5.95 -22.92
CA PRO A 280 0.70 6.46 -21.75
C PRO A 280 0.53 5.49 -20.57
N VAL A 281 1.61 5.22 -19.83
CA VAL A 281 1.60 4.33 -18.65
C VAL A 281 1.93 5.14 -17.41
N ILE A 282 1.18 4.95 -16.35
CA ILE A 282 1.50 5.46 -15.02
C ILE A 282 1.74 4.31 -14.03
N ALA A 283 2.66 4.50 -13.11
CA ALA A 283 2.68 3.71 -11.88
C ALA A 283 1.58 4.24 -10.98
N ALA A 284 0.48 3.49 -10.88
CA ALA A 284 -0.67 3.90 -10.07
C ALA A 284 -0.39 3.74 -8.57
N GLU A 285 0.55 2.87 -8.23
CA GLU A 285 1.19 2.77 -6.92
C GLU A 285 2.64 2.37 -7.05
N PHE A 286 3.47 2.90 -6.17
CA PHE A 286 4.82 2.44 -5.91
C PHE A 286 5.29 2.98 -4.56
N GLY A 287 6.17 2.26 -3.90
CA GLY A 287 6.73 2.65 -2.61
C GLY A 287 7.31 1.48 -1.84
N VAL A 288 7.91 1.76 -0.72
CA VAL A 288 8.36 0.78 0.27
C VAL A 288 7.99 1.27 1.66
N PRO A 289 7.58 0.39 2.58
CA PRO A 289 7.16 0.80 3.92
C PRO A 289 8.33 0.83 4.90
N SER A 290 8.25 1.73 5.88
CA SER A 290 9.08 1.68 7.08
C SER A 290 8.39 0.83 8.14
N SER A 291 8.96 -0.30 8.49
CA SER A 291 8.45 -1.17 9.57
C SER A 291 9.58 -2.01 10.15
N ARG A 292 9.33 -2.67 11.26
CA ARG A 292 10.28 -3.63 11.84
C ARG A 292 10.12 -5.03 11.26
N GLY A 293 8.88 -5.42 10.95
CA GLY A 293 8.61 -6.67 10.27
C GLY A 293 8.91 -6.58 8.78
N ILE A 294 9.19 -7.72 8.17
CA ILE A 294 9.39 -7.87 6.72
C ILE A 294 8.36 -8.88 6.24
N ALA A 295 7.56 -8.50 5.25
CA ALA A 295 6.60 -9.41 4.63
C ALA A 295 7.16 -10.03 3.36
N HIS A 296 7.84 -9.25 2.50
CA HIS A 296 8.52 -9.70 1.29
C HIS A 296 9.92 -9.09 1.19
N GLU A 297 10.89 -9.88 0.76
CA GLU A 297 12.26 -9.44 0.57
C GLU A 297 12.52 -9.09 -0.90
N SER A 298 13.40 -8.13 -1.12
CA SER A 298 13.93 -7.78 -2.43
C SER A 298 15.44 -7.94 -2.44
N VAL A 299 15.98 -8.53 -3.52
CA VAL A 299 17.44 -8.66 -3.72
C VAL A 299 18.16 -7.31 -3.73
N MET A 300 17.44 -6.22 -3.96
CA MET A 300 17.95 -4.85 -3.86
C MET A 300 17.93 -4.29 -2.44
N GLY A 301 17.31 -4.99 -1.49
CA GLY A 301 17.00 -4.48 -0.17
C GLY A 301 15.80 -3.51 -0.12
N TYR A 302 15.04 -3.39 -1.21
CA TYR A 302 13.79 -2.61 -1.28
C TYR A 302 12.63 -3.48 -0.81
N ASN A 303 12.72 -3.94 0.41
CA ASN A 303 11.80 -4.92 0.98
C ASN A 303 10.45 -4.30 1.32
N GLN A 304 9.44 -5.15 1.44
CA GLN A 304 8.23 -4.77 2.15
C GLN A 304 8.49 -4.85 3.65
N GLY A 305 9.05 -3.78 4.20
CA GLY A 305 9.38 -3.66 5.61
C GLY A 305 10.86 -3.88 5.96
N GLY A 306 11.15 -3.84 7.27
CA GLY A 306 12.52 -3.89 7.78
C GLY A 306 13.37 -2.66 7.45
N LEU A 307 12.73 -1.56 7.05
CA LEU A 307 13.37 -0.31 6.65
C LEU A 307 13.14 0.77 7.71
N THR A 308 14.09 1.67 7.82
CA THR A 308 13.92 2.93 8.55
C THR A 308 13.18 3.95 7.67
N GLU A 309 12.57 4.96 8.28
CA GLU A 309 11.93 6.08 7.56
C GLU A 309 12.90 6.78 6.58
N GLN A 310 14.18 6.90 6.94
CA GLN A 310 15.18 7.45 6.03
C GLN A 310 15.37 6.55 4.80
N GLN A 311 15.48 5.23 4.98
CA GLN A 311 15.60 4.28 3.86
C GLN A 311 14.34 4.28 3.01
N GLN A 312 13.15 4.34 3.62
CA GLN A 312 11.88 4.50 2.90
C GLN A 312 11.92 5.70 1.97
N GLY A 313 12.29 6.87 2.48
CA GLY A 313 12.39 8.10 1.68
C GLY A 313 13.43 8.01 0.56
N GLU A 314 14.63 7.49 0.84
CA GLU A 314 15.70 7.32 -0.14
C GLU A 314 15.31 6.34 -1.25
N TYR A 315 14.69 5.20 -0.92
CA TYR A 315 14.32 4.17 -1.88
C TYR A 315 13.10 4.60 -2.71
N THR A 316 12.10 5.19 -2.10
CA THR A 316 10.94 5.75 -2.81
C THR A 316 11.37 6.83 -3.80
N ALA A 317 12.29 7.72 -3.41
CA ALA A 317 12.83 8.74 -4.32
C ALA A 317 13.60 8.11 -5.50
N LYS A 318 14.34 7.03 -5.27
CA LYS A 318 15.08 6.31 -6.32
C LYS A 318 14.11 5.57 -7.27
N MET A 319 13.08 4.92 -6.75
CA MET A 319 12.03 4.30 -7.55
C MET A 319 11.32 5.33 -8.44
N ALA A 320 11.00 6.51 -7.92
CA ALA A 320 10.43 7.61 -8.71
C ALA A 320 11.36 8.04 -9.87
N GLN A 321 12.68 8.08 -9.62
CA GLN A 321 13.66 8.37 -10.67
C GLN A 321 13.72 7.26 -11.72
N ASP A 322 13.63 6.00 -11.33
CA ASP A 322 13.63 4.87 -12.26
C ASP A 322 12.39 4.89 -13.16
N LEU A 323 11.20 5.13 -12.58
CA LEU A 323 9.95 5.33 -13.33
C LEU A 323 10.07 6.47 -14.36
N ALA A 324 10.61 7.62 -13.95
CA ALA A 324 10.83 8.74 -14.85
C ALA A 324 11.83 8.41 -15.97
N ARG A 325 12.89 7.67 -15.69
CA ARG A 325 13.90 7.24 -16.67
C ARG A 325 13.36 6.24 -17.69
N GLU A 326 12.48 5.36 -17.26
CA GLU A 326 11.79 4.41 -18.14
C GLU A 326 10.55 5.04 -18.82
N GLN A 327 10.39 6.38 -18.69
CA GLN A 327 9.39 7.19 -19.41
C GLN A 327 7.94 6.85 -19.06
N PHE A 328 7.67 6.54 -17.80
CA PHE A 328 6.31 6.50 -17.29
C PHE A 328 5.73 7.93 -17.31
N ALA A 329 4.48 8.05 -17.72
CA ALA A 329 3.81 9.36 -17.85
C ALA A 329 3.49 9.99 -16.49
N GLY A 330 3.39 9.18 -15.45
CA GLY A 330 3.14 9.59 -14.07
C GLY A 330 3.47 8.49 -13.08
N SER A 331 3.51 8.86 -11.82
CA SER A 331 3.75 7.91 -10.72
C SER A 331 3.11 8.42 -9.43
N MET A 332 2.35 7.57 -8.75
CA MET A 332 1.66 7.85 -7.50
C MET A 332 2.34 7.10 -6.36
N VAL A 333 2.91 7.84 -5.43
CA VAL A 333 3.52 7.23 -4.24
C VAL A 333 2.40 6.63 -3.38
N PHE A 334 2.54 5.40 -3.00
CA PHE A 334 1.78 4.75 -1.96
C PHE A 334 2.58 4.85 -0.67
N GLU A 335 2.16 5.64 0.35
CA GLU A 335 0.97 6.46 0.35
C GLU A 335 1.16 7.76 1.18
N TRP A 336 0.14 8.60 1.32
CA TRP A 336 0.27 9.87 2.04
C TRP A 336 0.36 9.69 3.55
N GLN A 337 -0.54 8.88 4.13
CA GLN A 337 -0.62 8.61 5.56
C GLN A 337 -0.76 7.11 5.81
N ASP A 338 -0.16 6.62 6.89
CA ASP A 338 -0.28 5.23 7.32
C ASP A 338 -1.74 4.78 7.49
N GLU A 339 -2.05 3.55 7.08
CA GLU A 339 -3.33 2.90 7.29
C GLU A 339 -3.20 1.78 8.34
N TRP A 340 -3.31 2.11 9.62
CA TRP A 340 -3.05 1.18 10.73
C TRP A 340 -4.03 0.02 10.85
N PHE A 341 -5.13 0.02 10.11
CA PHE A 341 -6.04 -1.11 10.01
C PHE A 341 -5.52 -2.24 9.11
N LYS A 342 -4.52 -1.97 8.26
CA LYS A 342 -3.94 -2.96 7.37
C LYS A 342 -3.05 -3.95 8.11
N GLN A 343 -3.04 -5.19 7.63
CA GLN A 343 -2.25 -6.27 8.19
C GLN A 343 -1.51 -7.01 7.07
N THR A 344 -0.33 -7.55 7.39
CA THR A 344 0.38 -8.44 6.49
C THR A 344 0.10 -9.91 6.84
N TRP A 345 0.28 -10.80 5.87
CA TRP A 345 0.06 -12.24 6.02
C TRP A 345 0.79 -12.84 7.22
N ASN A 346 1.96 -12.33 7.57
CA ASN A 346 2.78 -12.81 8.67
C ASN A 346 2.42 -12.22 10.03
N THR A 347 1.63 -11.16 10.08
CA THR A 347 1.21 -10.49 11.33
C THR A 347 -0.27 -10.65 11.65
N VAL A 348 -1.13 -10.86 10.67
CA VAL A 348 -2.60 -10.92 10.84
C VAL A 348 -3.04 -11.94 11.88
N LYS A 349 -2.36 -13.07 11.97
CA LYS A 349 -2.67 -14.14 12.96
C LYS A 349 -2.47 -13.69 14.40
N TYR A 350 -1.60 -12.72 14.62
CA TYR A 350 -1.23 -12.20 15.94
C TYR A 350 -1.87 -10.87 16.25
N ALA A 351 -2.59 -10.30 15.29
CA ALA A 351 -3.38 -9.10 15.54
C ALA A 351 -4.56 -9.49 16.46
N PRO A 352 -4.82 -8.77 17.55
CA PRO A 352 -6.03 -8.95 18.31
C PRO A 352 -7.26 -8.75 17.41
N GLU A 353 -8.32 -9.54 17.60
CA GLU A 353 -9.59 -9.40 16.84
C GLU A 353 -10.16 -7.97 16.95
N ASP A 354 -9.94 -7.33 18.10
CA ASP A 354 -10.32 -5.97 18.39
C ASP A 354 -9.14 -4.97 18.22
N SER A 355 -8.08 -5.34 17.47
CA SER A 355 -6.95 -4.43 17.27
C SER A 355 -7.47 -3.15 16.63
N GLU A 356 -7.56 -2.16 17.50
CA GLU A 356 -8.12 -0.90 17.11
C GLU A 356 -7.24 -0.26 16.04
N LYS A 357 -7.89 0.24 15.01
CA LYS A 357 -7.33 0.99 13.90
C LYS A 357 -6.52 2.23 14.33
N ARG A 358 -6.35 2.44 15.63
CA ARG A 358 -5.75 3.64 16.25
C ARG A 358 -4.36 3.42 16.84
N THR A 359 -3.84 2.20 16.77
CA THR A 359 -2.50 1.91 17.26
C THR A 359 -1.70 1.15 16.21
N PRO A 360 -0.51 1.66 15.82
CA PRO A 360 0.30 0.99 14.82
C PRO A 360 0.84 -0.34 15.35
N ASN A 361 0.87 -1.33 14.49
CA ASN A 361 1.65 -2.54 14.69
C ASN A 361 2.97 -2.42 13.91
N ALA A 362 4.03 -2.01 14.56
CA ALA A 362 5.33 -1.82 13.92
C ALA A 362 5.92 -3.08 13.25
N GLN A 363 5.32 -4.25 13.44
CA GLN A 363 5.68 -5.50 12.75
C GLN A 363 4.90 -5.69 11.45
N SER A 364 3.78 -4.98 11.26
CA SER A 364 2.99 -5.05 10.03
C SER A 364 3.54 -4.08 9.00
N ALA A 365 4.10 -4.60 7.93
CA ALA A 365 4.69 -3.78 6.88
C ALA A 365 3.64 -2.91 6.17
N GLU A 366 2.42 -3.42 5.98
CA GLU A 366 1.32 -2.68 5.34
C GLU A 366 0.92 -1.39 6.06
N GLN A 367 1.32 -1.20 7.31
CA GLN A 367 0.98 -0.01 8.08
C GLN A 367 2.01 1.12 7.98
N GLY A 368 3.13 0.92 7.33
CA GLY A 368 4.24 1.84 7.37
C GLY A 368 4.58 2.55 6.05
N TYR A 369 3.61 2.71 5.15
CA TYR A 369 3.83 3.35 3.85
C TYR A 369 3.72 4.87 3.87
N GLY A 370 3.05 5.44 4.88
CA GLY A 370 2.79 6.86 4.96
C GLY A 370 4.04 7.73 4.87
N LEU A 371 3.93 8.83 4.12
CA LEU A 371 4.97 9.86 4.07
C LEU A 371 4.83 10.85 5.24
N LEU A 372 3.66 10.94 5.86
CA LEU A 372 3.46 11.72 7.08
C LEU A 372 4.00 10.94 8.26
N SER A 373 4.82 11.60 9.08
CA SER A 373 5.23 11.04 10.35
C SER A 373 4.14 11.25 11.40
N CYS A 374 3.80 10.18 12.10
CA CYS A 374 2.79 10.20 13.16
C CYS A 374 3.48 10.21 14.53
N GLU A 375 3.89 11.39 14.96
CA GLU A 375 4.52 11.57 16.26
C GLU A 375 3.45 11.80 17.35
N PRO A 376 3.30 10.89 18.30
CA PRO A 376 2.36 11.09 19.40
C PRO A 376 2.86 12.20 20.36
N GLY A 377 1.93 12.95 20.91
CA GLY A 377 2.23 14.03 21.86
C GLY A 377 2.34 15.41 21.21
N LYS A 378 2.37 16.43 22.09
CA LYS A 378 2.31 17.84 21.67
C LYS A 378 3.67 18.54 21.68
N THR A 379 4.70 17.87 22.17
CA THR A 379 6.00 18.48 22.42
C THR A 379 7.11 17.59 21.89
N LYS A 380 8.32 18.16 21.79
CA LYS A 380 9.51 17.42 21.46
C LYS A 380 9.70 16.23 22.41
N SER A 381 10.09 15.07 21.88
CA SER A 381 10.44 13.87 22.64
C SER A 381 11.38 14.18 23.82
N VAL A 382 11.14 13.52 24.95
CA VAL A 382 11.93 13.71 26.18
C VAL A 382 13.35 13.15 26.08
N SER A 383 13.61 12.31 25.10
CA SER A 383 14.94 11.79 24.75
C SER A 383 15.02 11.50 23.26
N CYS A 384 16.22 11.58 22.70
CA CYS A 384 16.50 11.27 21.29
C CYS A 384 17.77 10.42 21.21
N PRO A 385 17.81 9.33 20.42
CA PRO A 385 18.99 8.47 20.27
C PRO A 385 20.05 9.11 19.36
N ASP A 386 20.46 10.34 19.62
CA ASP A 386 21.44 11.12 18.86
C ASP A 386 22.89 10.99 19.39
N GLY A 387 23.09 10.17 20.44
CA GLY A 387 24.36 9.96 21.09
C GLY A 387 24.69 10.99 22.21
N SER A 388 23.84 12.01 22.40
CA SER A 388 23.92 12.90 23.58
C SER A 388 23.32 12.21 24.80
N LEU A 389 23.86 12.51 25.96
CA LEU A 389 23.32 12.05 27.23
C LEU A 389 22.77 13.20 28.09
N SER A 390 22.78 14.41 27.56
CA SER A 390 22.42 15.62 28.31
C SER A 390 20.98 15.61 28.82
N GLU A 391 20.07 14.98 28.12
CA GLU A 391 18.68 14.84 28.54
C GLU A 391 18.50 13.87 29.73
N TRP A 392 19.52 13.07 30.01
CA TRP A 392 19.54 12.13 31.14
C TRP A 392 20.31 12.66 32.37
N ASP A 393 20.83 13.88 32.28
CA ASP A 393 21.59 14.49 33.38
C ASP A 393 20.68 14.77 34.58
N GLY A 394 21.07 14.23 35.71
CA GLY A 394 20.31 14.37 36.96
C GLY A 394 19.30 13.28 37.25
N ASP A 395 19.09 12.35 36.32
CA ASP A 395 18.18 11.21 36.52
C ASP A 395 18.84 10.13 37.41
N GLU A 396 18.03 9.46 38.20
CA GLU A 396 18.45 8.31 38.97
C GLU A 396 18.20 7.02 38.18
N PRO A 397 19.18 6.09 38.18
CA PRO A 397 18.97 4.80 37.48
C PRO A 397 17.92 3.96 38.18
N VAL A 398 17.01 3.33 37.39
CA VAL A 398 16.03 2.35 37.89
C VAL A 398 16.69 1.01 38.27
N TYR A 399 17.86 0.73 37.67
CA TYR A 399 18.71 -0.40 38.02
C TYR A 399 20.17 0.00 38.02
N LYS A 400 20.95 -0.52 38.96
CA LYS A 400 22.39 -0.23 39.08
C LYS A 400 23.11 -1.42 39.71
N ASP A 401 24.17 -1.85 39.06
CA ASP A 401 25.16 -2.76 39.61
C ASP A 401 26.59 -2.23 39.34
N GLU A 402 27.62 -3.09 39.52
CA GLU A 402 29.02 -2.72 39.30
C GLU A 402 29.35 -2.38 37.86
N LYS A 403 28.59 -2.94 36.89
CA LYS A 403 28.85 -2.87 35.43
C LYS A 403 27.81 -2.09 34.65
N THR A 404 26.58 -2.00 35.14
CA THR A 404 25.43 -1.55 34.37
C THR A 404 24.59 -0.55 35.15
N ARG A 405 24.10 0.47 34.49
CA ARG A 405 23.02 1.35 34.95
C ARG A 405 21.95 1.44 33.90
N VAL A 406 20.70 1.28 34.31
CA VAL A 406 19.55 1.40 33.42
C VAL A 406 18.71 2.59 33.88
N TYR A 407 18.36 3.43 32.93
CA TYR A 407 17.50 4.58 33.11
C TYR A 407 16.26 4.44 32.25
N VAL A 408 15.14 4.97 32.73
CA VAL A 408 13.84 4.89 32.05
C VAL A 408 13.18 6.26 32.07
N LYS A 409 12.66 6.66 30.91
CA LYS A 409 11.75 7.81 30.77
C LYS A 409 10.54 7.40 29.95
N THR A 410 9.48 8.13 30.08
CA THR A 410 8.26 7.96 29.28
C THR A 410 7.70 9.32 28.90
N ASP A 411 7.08 9.39 27.76
CA ASP A 411 6.15 10.45 27.36
C ASP A 411 4.86 9.84 26.81
N GLU A 412 4.07 10.59 26.09
CA GLU A 412 2.77 10.13 25.56
C GLU A 412 2.91 8.99 24.55
N GLY A 413 4.05 8.87 23.86
CA GLY A 413 4.23 7.91 22.78
C GLY A 413 5.26 6.84 23.04
N TYR A 414 6.23 7.09 23.90
CA TYR A 414 7.44 6.26 23.97
C TYR A 414 7.86 5.90 25.39
N LEU A 415 8.44 4.69 25.47
CA LEU A 415 9.28 4.25 26.58
C LEU A 415 10.74 4.39 26.15
N TYR A 416 11.48 5.25 26.80
CA TYR A 416 12.90 5.47 26.55
C TYR A 416 13.73 4.69 27.55
N LEU A 417 14.63 3.88 27.04
CA LEU A 417 15.56 3.08 27.82
C LEU A 417 17.00 3.53 27.49
N MET A 418 17.75 3.93 28.49
CA MET A 418 19.18 4.19 28.36
C MET A 418 19.95 3.22 29.23
N VAL A 419 20.84 2.45 28.60
CA VAL A 419 21.74 1.52 29.30
C VAL A 419 23.16 2.07 29.28
N LYS A 420 23.70 2.38 30.43
CA LYS A 420 25.06 2.84 30.59
C LYS A 420 25.94 1.72 31.15
N LEU A 421 26.91 1.29 30.35
CA LEU A 421 27.92 0.33 30.79
C LEU A 421 29.06 1.04 31.52
N VAL A 422 29.47 0.50 32.64
CA VAL A 422 30.58 1.04 33.46
C VAL A 422 31.86 0.32 33.07
N GLY A 423 32.83 1.06 32.54
CA GLY A 423 34.09 0.51 32.08
C GLY A 423 34.31 0.64 30.58
N THR A 424 35.14 -0.21 30.01
CA THR A 424 35.55 -0.18 28.60
C THR A 424 34.82 -1.18 27.71
N ALA A 425 33.64 -1.70 28.13
CA ALA A 425 32.87 -2.63 27.33
C ALA A 425 32.35 -1.93 26.07
N SER A 426 32.68 -2.51 24.91
CA SER A 426 32.12 -2.09 23.62
C SER A 426 30.68 -2.56 23.49
N PRO A 427 29.77 -1.77 22.90
CA PRO A 427 28.44 -2.24 22.57
C PRO A 427 28.44 -3.52 21.69
N GLU A 428 29.46 -3.72 20.88
CA GLU A 428 29.63 -4.92 20.04
C GLU A 428 29.90 -6.19 20.86
N GLU A 429 30.42 -6.05 22.10
CA GLU A 429 30.72 -7.17 22.99
C GLU A 429 29.66 -7.36 24.09
N CYS A 430 28.58 -6.57 24.01
CA CYS A 430 27.55 -6.58 25.04
C CYS A 430 26.43 -7.56 24.66
N HIS A 431 26.13 -8.49 25.56
CA HIS A 431 24.95 -9.34 25.52
C HIS A 431 24.11 -9.01 26.76
N LEU A 432 23.05 -8.25 26.57
CA LEU A 432 22.17 -7.81 27.64
C LEU A 432 20.73 -8.21 27.31
N TYR A 433 20.06 -8.76 28.29
CA TYR A 433 18.68 -9.14 28.22
C TYR A 433 17.88 -8.35 29.25
N LEU A 434 16.92 -7.56 28.81
CA LEU A 434 16.04 -6.78 29.67
C LEU A 434 14.61 -7.29 29.52
N PRO A 435 14.13 -8.13 30.46
CA PRO A 435 12.72 -8.46 30.51
C PRO A 435 11.92 -7.24 30.97
N ILE A 436 10.81 -6.97 30.30
CA ILE A 436 9.93 -5.83 30.58
C ILE A 436 8.54 -6.40 30.86
N SER A 437 8.00 -6.11 32.04
CA SER A 437 6.64 -6.46 32.44
C SER A 437 5.78 -5.21 32.51
N LEU A 438 4.65 -5.23 31.85
CA LEU A 438 3.63 -4.18 31.91
C LEU A 438 2.41 -4.59 32.74
N GLY A 439 2.52 -5.70 33.48
CA GLY A 439 1.44 -6.24 34.30
C GLY A 439 0.47 -7.14 33.54
N GLY A 440 0.84 -7.54 32.33
CA GLY A 440 0.09 -8.50 31.51
C GLY A 440 0.31 -9.96 31.93
N ASN A 441 -0.13 -10.88 31.08
CA ASN A 441 0.04 -12.32 31.22
C ASN A 441 1.29 -12.84 30.49
N GLY A 442 2.37 -12.06 30.51
CA GLY A 442 3.60 -12.36 29.80
C GLY A 442 4.22 -13.71 30.13
N SER A 443 5.28 -14.10 29.43
CA SER A 443 5.97 -15.37 29.61
C SER A 443 7.09 -15.26 30.65
N ILE A 444 7.25 -16.32 31.46
CA ILE A 444 8.42 -16.49 32.35
C ILE A 444 9.60 -17.15 31.62
N PHE A 445 9.46 -17.50 30.37
CA PHE A 445 10.44 -18.30 29.63
C PHE A 445 10.71 -17.69 28.24
N ALA A 446 11.96 -17.39 27.92
CA ALA A 446 12.43 -17.08 26.59
C ALA A 446 13.09 -18.30 25.97
N GLY A 447 12.36 -18.99 25.09
CA GLY A 447 12.72 -20.33 24.62
C GLY A 447 14.02 -20.42 23.84
N ARG A 448 14.34 -19.38 23.07
CA ARG A 448 15.53 -19.36 22.21
C ARG A 448 16.83 -19.37 23.02
N GLU A 449 16.89 -18.58 24.10
CA GLU A 449 18.10 -18.42 24.93
C GLU A 449 18.01 -19.24 26.22
N ALA A 450 16.95 -20.03 26.39
CA ALA A 450 16.66 -20.79 27.60
C ALA A 450 16.70 -19.94 28.90
N LEU A 451 16.25 -18.68 28.78
CA LEU A 451 16.17 -17.77 29.92
C LEU A 451 14.89 -18.01 30.71
N ILE A 452 15.00 -17.98 32.01
CA ILE A 452 13.86 -18.08 32.93
C ILE A 452 13.82 -16.80 33.77
N PHE A 453 12.69 -16.10 33.75
CA PHE A 453 12.48 -14.87 34.50
C PHE A 453 11.81 -15.17 35.85
N SER A 454 12.09 -14.33 36.85
CA SER A 454 11.42 -14.41 38.16
C SER A 454 9.95 -14.01 38.08
N ASP A 455 9.64 -13.08 37.19
CA ASP A 455 8.31 -12.55 36.96
C ASP A 455 7.97 -12.66 35.48
N PRO A 456 6.69 -12.79 35.09
CA PRO A 456 6.29 -12.81 33.69
C PRO A 456 6.70 -11.52 32.97
N ALA A 457 7.30 -11.64 31.79
CA ALA A 457 7.68 -10.54 30.94
C ALA A 457 6.81 -10.48 29.67
N ASP A 458 6.26 -9.33 29.40
CA ASP A 458 5.47 -9.07 28.17
C ASP A 458 6.41 -8.84 26.98
N PHE A 459 7.61 -8.29 27.26
CA PHE A 459 8.63 -8.03 26.24
C PHE A 459 10.01 -8.46 26.76
N LEU A 460 10.87 -8.83 25.82
CA LEU A 460 12.28 -9.05 26.07
C LEU A 460 13.09 -8.18 25.11
N LEU A 461 13.82 -7.17 25.64
CA LEU A 461 14.78 -6.42 24.85
C LEU A 461 16.13 -7.14 24.89
N GLU A 462 16.59 -7.61 23.75
CA GLU A 462 17.93 -8.17 23.55
C GLU A 462 18.85 -7.11 22.95
N LEU A 463 19.90 -6.77 23.66
CA LEU A 463 20.99 -5.92 23.16
C LEU A 463 22.20 -6.81 22.89
N ASN A 464 22.37 -7.24 21.65
CA ASN A 464 23.37 -8.20 21.25
C ASN A 464 24.30 -7.60 20.15
N GLY A 465 25.03 -6.58 20.53
CA GLY A 465 25.78 -5.77 19.60
C GLY A 465 24.89 -4.91 18.69
N LYS A 466 25.49 -4.25 17.71
CA LYS A 466 24.76 -3.36 16.79
C LYS A 466 23.84 -4.07 15.79
N LYS A 467 24.13 -5.33 15.50
CA LYS A 467 23.46 -6.05 14.41
C LYS A 467 22.30 -6.94 14.86
N GLU A 468 22.26 -7.29 16.13
CA GLU A 468 21.30 -8.23 16.67
C GLU A 468 20.55 -7.68 17.90
N THR A 469 20.34 -6.38 17.92
CA THR A 469 19.47 -5.74 18.90
C THR A 469 18.02 -5.88 18.45
N ARG A 470 17.16 -6.41 19.33
CA ARG A 470 15.75 -6.63 19.00
C ARG A 470 14.87 -6.61 20.24
N LEU A 471 13.63 -6.21 20.05
CA LEU A 471 12.57 -6.32 21.03
C LEU A 471 11.71 -7.53 20.68
N LEU A 472 11.61 -8.47 21.58
CA LEU A 472 10.78 -9.67 21.45
C LEU A 472 9.53 -9.50 22.28
N THR A 473 8.42 -9.99 21.76
CA THR A 473 7.17 -10.13 22.52
C THR A 473 6.98 -11.57 22.98
N ASP A 474 6.06 -11.79 23.88
CA ASP A 474 5.60 -13.10 24.29
C ASP A 474 5.15 -13.95 23.08
N ALA A 475 4.34 -13.36 22.19
CA ALA A 475 3.88 -14.00 20.96
C ALA A 475 5.01 -14.25 19.92
N TYR A 476 6.16 -13.61 20.05
CA TYR A 476 7.27 -13.81 19.14
C TYR A 476 7.81 -15.24 19.12
N ASN A 477 7.77 -15.92 20.24
CA ASN A 477 8.16 -17.33 20.31
C ASN A 477 7.25 -18.20 19.43
N ASP A 478 5.97 -17.91 19.40
CA ASP A 478 5.00 -18.59 18.55
C ASP A 478 5.21 -18.24 17.06
N LEU A 479 5.46 -16.99 16.77
CA LEU A 479 5.75 -16.52 15.42
C LEU A 479 7.02 -17.18 14.86
N PHE A 480 8.08 -17.21 15.62
CA PHE A 480 9.33 -17.85 15.23
C PHE A 480 9.14 -19.36 15.00
N TYR A 481 8.43 -20.02 15.89
CA TYR A 481 8.12 -21.45 15.74
C TYR A 481 7.27 -21.71 14.49
N TYR A 482 6.30 -20.87 14.24
CA TYR A 482 5.44 -20.96 13.06
C TYR A 482 6.22 -20.78 11.76
N GLN A 483 7.03 -19.73 11.63
CA GLN A 483 7.89 -19.53 10.47
C GLN A 483 8.82 -20.73 10.25
N TYR A 484 9.50 -21.17 11.28
CA TYR A 484 10.41 -22.32 11.18
C TYR A 484 9.69 -23.64 10.87
N ALA A 485 8.49 -23.84 11.36
CA ALA A 485 7.69 -25.02 11.06
C ALA A 485 7.12 -24.99 9.65
N VAL A 486 6.82 -23.81 9.15
CA VAL A 486 6.26 -23.62 7.82
C VAL A 486 7.31 -23.75 6.73
N GLU A 487 8.53 -23.29 6.93
CA GLU A 487 9.67 -23.58 6.03
C GLU A 487 9.89 -25.08 5.83
N LYS A 488 9.49 -25.91 6.79
CA LYS A 488 9.53 -27.38 6.68
C LYS A 488 8.29 -28.02 6.05
N LEU A 489 7.16 -27.34 6.03
CA LEU A 489 5.87 -27.91 5.64
C LEU A 489 5.39 -27.58 4.24
N SER A 490 6.12 -26.83 3.47
CA SER A 490 5.77 -26.36 2.11
C SER A 490 5.51 -24.86 2.04
N LEU A 491 6.40 -24.21 1.38
CA LEU A 491 6.37 -22.78 1.05
C LEU A 491 5.11 -22.37 0.24
N ILE A 492 4.46 -23.35 -0.41
CA ILE A 492 3.30 -23.16 -1.29
C ILE A 492 2.07 -22.55 -0.59
N HIS A 493 2.02 -22.60 0.74
CA HIS A 493 0.86 -22.10 1.49
C HIS A 493 1.10 -20.77 2.21
N ILE A 494 2.26 -20.16 2.06
CA ILE A 494 2.65 -18.97 2.81
C ILE A 494 2.61 -17.71 1.96
N SER A 495 2.75 -17.84 0.65
CA SER A 495 2.81 -16.70 -0.25
C SER A 495 1.52 -15.88 -0.35
N GLU A 496 0.36 -16.45 0.04
CA GLU A 496 -0.92 -15.74 -0.05
C GLU A 496 -1.96 -16.01 1.05
N PRO A 497 -1.65 -16.02 2.33
CA PRO A 497 -2.69 -16.23 3.34
C PRO A 497 -3.63 -15.04 3.51
N THR A 498 -3.16 -13.83 3.28
CA THR A 498 -3.96 -12.60 3.42
C THR A 498 -4.96 -12.43 2.29
N ARG A 499 -4.58 -12.79 1.08
CA ARG A 499 -5.46 -12.67 -0.08
C ARG A 499 -6.53 -13.76 -0.14
N ARG A 500 -6.20 -14.98 0.29
CA ARG A 500 -7.15 -16.11 0.33
C ARG A 500 -8.10 -16.10 1.51
N ARG A 501 -7.79 -15.36 2.54
CA ARG A 501 -8.68 -15.16 3.68
C ARG A 501 -9.02 -13.69 3.68
N GLY A 502 -9.93 -13.34 2.76
CA GLY A 502 -10.51 -12.02 2.80
C GLY A 502 -10.71 -11.64 4.25
N ILE A 503 -10.02 -10.62 4.68
CA ILE A 503 -10.17 -10.14 6.05
C ILE A 503 -11.56 -9.57 6.09
N SER A 504 -12.46 -10.40 6.62
CA SER A 504 -13.84 -9.99 6.90
C SER A 504 -13.86 -9.02 8.05
#